data_e9ff5632e8ec1df0fc3ca171404caac7
#
_entry.id   e9ff5632e8ec1df0fc3ca171404caac7
#
_cell.length_a   1.000
_cell.length_b   1.000
_cell.length_c   1.000
_cell.angle_alpha   90.00
_cell.angle_beta   90.00
_cell.angle_gamma   90.00
#
_symmetry.space_group_name_H-M   'P 1'
#
loop_
_entity.id
_entity.type
_entity.pdbx_description
1 polymer ?
#
loop_
_entity_poly.entity_id
_entity_poly.type
_entity_poly.pdbx_seq_one_letter_code
_entity_poly.pdbx_strand_id
1 'polypeptide(L)'
;MTDGMQSSKNPDRDVDPDGLVEMLAGEPMAVAVLALCSAERLSPVTDSLIKSPRASSAVRAGLDLGWSAVATRQDPCPDTLSDLLGRAITNLEEVADSLIDEIPYFQEELNNAMNAAVYALQAVREGDSAAAAQAISACRDVYFQLAVEAWQQSHDYGSLATRDALAEVYSYPVVRDEVDREISEARVISGWGSTISPEWVEQLRRTAHADGEILVGLIRGKLSLRTTSSHQVV
;
A
#
# COMPACT_ATOMS: atom_id res chain seq x y z
N MET A 1 -31.81 14.11 -33.44
CA MET A 1 -30.47 13.57 -33.61
C MET A 1 -29.67 14.04 -32.41
N THR A 2 -29.65 13.24 -31.37
CA THR A 2 -28.88 13.49 -30.15
C THR A 2 -27.73 12.53 -30.16
N ASP A 3 -26.56 13.05 -30.56
CA ASP A 3 -25.29 12.33 -30.47
C ASP A 3 -25.00 12.05 -28.99
N GLY A 4 -25.14 10.78 -28.63
CA GLY A 4 -24.65 10.28 -27.35
C GLY A 4 -23.12 10.32 -27.35
N MET A 5 -22.56 11.29 -26.63
CA MET A 5 -21.17 11.22 -26.18
C MET A 5 -21.05 9.99 -25.27
N GLN A 6 -20.71 8.86 -25.85
CA GLN A 6 -20.14 7.75 -25.10
C GLN A 6 -18.79 8.22 -24.58
N SER A 7 -18.77 8.66 -23.32
CA SER A 7 -17.55 8.75 -22.54
C SER A 7 -16.90 7.36 -22.61
N SER A 8 -15.81 7.25 -23.34
CA SER A 8 -15.01 6.04 -23.31
C SER A 8 -14.39 5.93 -21.92
N LYS A 9 -15.11 5.26 -21.00
CA LYS A 9 -14.52 4.79 -19.75
C LYS A 9 -13.35 3.91 -20.14
N ASN A 10 -12.14 4.37 -19.86
CA ASN A 10 -10.97 3.52 -19.94
C ASN A 10 -11.16 2.44 -18.85
N PRO A 11 -11.42 1.17 -19.21
CA PRO A 11 -11.77 0.13 -18.24
C PRO A 11 -10.64 -0.14 -17.23
N ASP A 12 -9.41 0.28 -17.53
CA ASP A 12 -8.25 0.09 -16.67
C ASP A 12 -8.10 1.16 -15.56
N ARG A 13 -8.92 2.22 -15.56
CA ARG A 13 -8.77 3.33 -14.60
C ARG A 13 -9.60 3.22 -13.32
N ASP A 14 -10.58 2.32 -13.31
CA ASP A 14 -11.49 2.12 -12.17
C ASP A 14 -11.29 0.75 -11.49
N VAL A 15 -10.09 0.14 -11.63
CA VAL A 15 -9.83 -1.16 -10.98
C VAL A 15 -9.65 -0.93 -9.49
N ASP A 16 -10.62 -1.41 -8.71
CA ASP A 16 -10.52 -1.44 -7.25
C ASP A 16 -9.54 -2.54 -6.78
N PRO A 17 -9.16 -2.57 -5.49
CA PRO A 17 -8.27 -3.60 -4.97
C PRO A 17 -8.76 -5.02 -5.20
N ASP A 18 -10.07 -5.28 -5.08
CA ASP A 18 -10.67 -6.59 -5.35
C ASP A 18 -10.52 -6.97 -6.82
N GLY A 19 -10.74 -6.04 -7.74
CA GLY A 19 -10.54 -6.26 -9.18
C GLY A 19 -9.09 -6.56 -9.53
N LEU A 20 -8.09 -5.96 -8.84
CA LEU A 20 -6.68 -6.33 -9.01
C LEU A 20 -6.40 -7.76 -8.56
N VAL A 21 -6.97 -8.15 -7.43
CA VAL A 21 -6.84 -9.51 -6.92
C VAL A 21 -7.52 -10.51 -7.84
N GLU A 22 -8.68 -10.16 -8.41
CA GLU A 22 -9.38 -10.98 -9.40
C GLU A 22 -8.56 -11.20 -10.68
N MET A 23 -7.75 -10.23 -11.10
CA MET A 23 -6.82 -10.40 -12.24
C MET A 23 -5.79 -11.53 -12.00
N LEU A 24 -5.50 -11.84 -10.74
CA LEU A 24 -4.59 -12.89 -10.30
C LEU A 24 -5.34 -14.13 -9.78
N ALA A 25 -6.68 -14.20 -10.00
CA ALA A 25 -7.53 -15.26 -9.49
C ALA A 25 -7.05 -16.65 -9.98
N GLY A 26 -6.89 -17.55 -9.01
CA GLY A 26 -6.33 -18.90 -9.25
C GLY A 26 -4.84 -19.04 -8.95
N GLU A 27 -4.14 -17.96 -8.61
CA GLU A 27 -2.72 -17.96 -8.25
C GLU A 27 -2.48 -17.32 -6.87
N PRO A 28 -2.74 -18.01 -5.74
CA PRO A 28 -2.63 -17.42 -4.38
C PRO A 28 -1.27 -16.78 -4.11
N MET A 29 -0.20 -17.35 -4.64
CA MET A 29 1.14 -16.82 -4.50
C MET A 29 1.33 -15.48 -5.23
N ALA A 30 0.73 -15.33 -6.42
CA ALA A 30 0.75 -14.07 -7.15
C ALA A 30 0.00 -12.96 -6.41
N VAL A 31 -1.14 -13.30 -5.82
CA VAL A 31 -1.94 -12.41 -4.96
C VAL A 31 -1.12 -11.97 -3.74
N ALA A 32 -0.43 -12.90 -3.08
CA ALA A 32 0.43 -12.60 -1.93
C ALA A 32 1.61 -11.69 -2.30
N VAL A 33 2.22 -11.89 -3.48
CA VAL A 33 3.30 -11.01 -3.99
C VAL A 33 2.81 -9.58 -4.18
N LEU A 34 1.62 -9.39 -4.78
CA LEU A 34 1.05 -8.05 -4.98
C LEU A 34 0.79 -7.35 -3.64
N ALA A 35 0.24 -8.08 -2.66
CA ALA A 35 0.06 -7.57 -1.30
C ALA A 35 1.38 -7.16 -0.64
N LEU A 36 2.44 -7.97 -0.80
CA LEU A 36 3.77 -7.66 -0.29
C LEU A 36 4.38 -6.41 -0.97
N CYS A 37 4.15 -6.20 -2.27
CA CYS A 37 4.58 -4.96 -2.95
C CYS A 37 3.94 -3.72 -2.30
N SER A 38 2.63 -3.76 -2.03
CA SER A 38 1.91 -2.66 -1.38
C SER A 38 2.44 -2.39 0.04
N ALA A 39 2.68 -3.43 0.83
CA ALA A 39 3.25 -3.31 2.17
C ALA A 39 4.71 -2.83 2.16
N GLU A 40 5.53 -3.30 1.22
CA GLU A 40 6.92 -2.86 1.08
C GLU A 40 7.02 -1.38 0.71
N ARG A 41 6.09 -0.85 -0.12
CA ARG A 41 6.00 0.59 -0.42
C ARG A 41 5.73 1.44 0.82
N LEU A 42 5.02 0.93 1.81
CA LEU A 42 4.77 1.65 3.06
C LEU A 42 5.87 1.46 4.11
N SER A 43 6.77 0.49 3.95
CA SER A 43 7.82 0.25 4.95
C SER A 43 8.73 1.45 5.20
N PRO A 44 9.16 2.26 4.19
CA PRO A 44 9.96 3.46 4.43
C PRO A 44 9.25 4.54 5.24
N VAL A 45 7.91 4.53 5.28
CA VAL A 45 7.12 5.45 6.11
C VAL A 45 7.44 5.21 7.59
N THR A 46 7.48 3.95 8.02
CA THR A 46 7.81 3.58 9.42
C THR A 46 9.25 3.95 9.78
N ASP A 47 10.18 3.75 8.85
CA ASP A 47 11.61 4.03 9.06
C ASP A 47 11.91 5.53 9.13
N SER A 48 11.29 6.30 8.24
CA SER A 48 11.71 7.66 7.94
C SER A 48 10.86 8.75 8.59
N LEU A 49 9.57 8.50 8.83
CA LEU A 49 8.64 9.50 9.37
C LEU A 49 8.32 9.25 10.83
N ILE A 50 8.08 8.01 11.20
CA ILE A 50 7.58 7.66 12.53
C ILE A 50 8.70 7.61 13.54
N LYS A 51 9.92 7.28 13.11
CA LYS A 51 11.12 7.18 13.94
C LYS A 51 10.94 6.28 15.17
N SER A 52 10.06 5.27 15.07
CA SER A 52 9.91 4.24 16.08
C SER A 52 10.74 3.03 15.69
N PRO A 53 11.89 2.78 16.34
CA PRO A 53 12.71 1.60 16.04
C PRO A 53 11.94 0.29 16.21
N ARG A 54 10.95 0.27 17.10
CA ARG A 54 10.11 -0.91 17.35
C ARG A 54 9.19 -1.19 16.17
N ALA A 55 8.51 -0.16 15.64
CA ALA A 55 7.65 -0.29 14.46
C ALA A 55 8.46 -0.69 13.23
N SER A 56 9.54 0.04 12.95
CA SER A 56 10.43 -0.24 11.83
C SER A 56 10.97 -1.67 11.87
N SER A 57 11.41 -2.13 13.04
CA SER A 57 11.94 -3.49 13.22
C SER A 57 10.85 -4.55 13.02
N ALA A 58 9.64 -4.32 13.54
CA ALA A 58 8.53 -5.26 13.39
C ALA A 58 8.09 -5.39 11.92
N VAL A 59 7.88 -4.25 11.22
CA VAL A 59 7.51 -4.24 9.81
C VAL A 59 8.58 -4.90 8.96
N ARG A 60 9.83 -4.53 9.13
CA ARG A 60 10.95 -5.11 8.37
C ARG A 60 11.06 -6.61 8.57
N ALA A 61 11.05 -7.08 9.83
CA ALA A 61 11.12 -8.51 10.13
C ALA A 61 9.93 -9.30 9.56
N GLY A 62 8.73 -8.74 9.63
CA GLY A 62 7.54 -9.34 9.03
C GLY A 62 7.67 -9.44 7.51
N LEU A 63 8.00 -8.34 6.84
CA LEU A 63 8.15 -8.32 5.38
C LEU A 63 9.29 -9.23 4.90
N ASP A 64 10.44 -9.26 5.59
CA ASP A 64 11.54 -10.18 5.28
C ASP A 64 11.07 -11.64 5.31
N LEU A 65 10.26 -12.00 6.31
CA LEU A 65 9.67 -13.33 6.40
C LEU A 65 8.68 -13.60 5.26
N GLY A 66 7.79 -12.65 4.95
CA GLY A 66 6.82 -12.76 3.85
C GLY A 66 7.51 -12.96 2.50
N TRP A 67 8.49 -12.13 2.19
CA TRP A 67 9.28 -12.23 0.95
C TRP A 67 10.08 -13.54 0.88
N SER A 68 10.65 -13.99 2.00
CA SER A 68 11.34 -15.29 2.07
C SER A 68 10.38 -16.45 1.80
N ALA A 69 9.15 -16.40 2.34
CA ALA A 69 8.15 -17.42 2.12
C ALA A 69 7.78 -17.54 0.63
N VAL A 70 7.56 -16.42 -0.03
CA VAL A 70 7.28 -16.37 -1.47
C VAL A 70 8.45 -16.86 -2.31
N ALA A 71 9.67 -16.42 -2.00
CA ALA A 71 10.88 -16.81 -2.74
C ALA A 71 11.18 -18.30 -2.64
N THR A 72 10.85 -18.95 -1.51
CA THR A 72 11.06 -20.40 -1.30
C THR A 72 9.96 -21.27 -1.89
N ARG A 73 8.87 -20.68 -2.36
CA ARG A 73 7.79 -21.36 -3.09
C ARG A 73 7.22 -22.58 -2.38
N GLN A 74 6.95 -22.48 -1.09
CA GLN A 74 6.36 -23.58 -0.32
C GLN A 74 4.84 -23.43 -0.28
N ASP A 75 4.16 -24.10 -1.21
CA ASP A 75 2.71 -24.23 -1.22
C ASP A 75 2.34 -25.74 -1.10
N PRO A 76 1.60 -26.16 -0.08
CA PRO A 76 1.11 -25.35 1.05
C PRO A 76 2.25 -24.83 1.96
N CYS A 77 1.99 -23.69 2.60
CA CYS A 77 2.91 -23.10 3.57
C CYS A 77 3.20 -24.12 4.69
N PRO A 78 4.47 -24.50 4.94
CA PRO A 78 4.79 -25.44 6.01
C PRO A 78 4.29 -24.93 7.37
N ASP A 79 3.84 -25.83 8.24
CA ASP A 79 3.33 -25.46 9.58
C ASP A 79 4.30 -24.56 10.34
N THR A 80 5.60 -24.84 10.27
CA THR A 80 6.65 -24.02 10.92
C THR A 80 6.72 -22.59 10.37
N LEU A 81 6.54 -22.42 9.07
CA LEU A 81 6.53 -21.09 8.43
C LEU A 81 5.21 -20.37 8.71
N SER A 82 4.09 -21.08 8.67
CA SER A 82 2.78 -20.55 9.07
C SER A 82 2.78 -20.05 10.52
N ASP A 83 3.42 -20.77 11.45
CA ASP A 83 3.58 -20.35 12.83
C ASP A 83 4.48 -19.10 12.97
N LEU A 84 5.53 -19.02 12.16
CA LEU A 84 6.40 -17.84 12.15
C LEU A 84 5.67 -16.61 11.63
N LEU A 85 4.92 -16.75 10.53
CA LEU A 85 4.08 -15.69 9.98
C LEU A 85 3.00 -15.26 10.99
N GLY A 86 2.34 -16.21 11.65
CA GLY A 86 1.37 -15.92 12.71
C GLY A 86 1.95 -15.11 13.85
N ARG A 87 3.16 -15.46 14.33
CA ARG A 87 3.86 -14.68 15.35
C ARG A 87 4.28 -13.29 14.88
N ALA A 88 4.69 -13.16 13.62
CA ALA A 88 5.02 -11.85 13.05
C ALA A 88 3.78 -10.95 12.96
N ILE A 89 2.64 -11.49 12.55
CA ILE A 89 1.34 -10.79 12.56
C ILE A 89 0.99 -10.30 13.96
N THR A 90 0.97 -11.19 14.95
CA THR A 90 0.67 -10.83 16.35
C THR A 90 1.62 -9.75 16.87
N ASN A 91 2.92 -9.85 16.57
CA ASN A 91 3.88 -8.83 16.98
C ASN A 91 3.60 -7.46 16.32
N LEU A 92 3.19 -7.44 15.05
CA LEU A 92 2.83 -6.20 14.35
C LEU A 92 1.60 -5.55 15.00
N GLU A 93 0.56 -6.34 15.31
CA GLU A 93 -0.66 -5.88 15.96
C GLU A 93 -0.36 -5.30 17.37
N GLU A 94 0.42 -6.01 18.19
CA GLU A 94 0.83 -5.54 19.51
C GLU A 94 1.66 -4.24 19.46
N VAL A 95 2.53 -4.12 18.45
CA VAL A 95 3.31 -2.90 18.25
C VAL A 95 2.41 -1.75 17.80
N ALA A 96 1.49 -1.98 16.86
CA ALA A 96 0.53 -0.98 16.42
C ALA A 96 -0.29 -0.44 17.59
N ASP A 97 -0.87 -1.33 18.41
CA ASP A 97 -1.65 -0.96 19.59
C ASP A 97 -0.85 -0.13 20.61
N SER A 98 0.44 -0.47 20.79
CA SER A 98 1.30 0.25 21.74
C SER A 98 1.68 1.67 21.28
N LEU A 99 1.54 1.99 20.01
CA LEU A 99 1.97 3.26 19.43
C LEU A 99 0.82 4.25 19.21
N ILE A 100 -0.43 3.84 19.39
CA ILE A 100 -1.61 4.69 19.14
C ILE A 100 -1.54 6.01 19.93
N ASP A 101 -1.04 5.99 21.17
CA ASP A 101 -0.96 7.17 22.03
C ASP A 101 0.38 7.92 21.91
N GLU A 102 1.39 7.34 21.26
CA GLU A 102 2.76 7.87 21.24
C GLU A 102 3.04 8.80 20.04
N ILE A 103 2.28 8.67 18.96
CA ILE A 103 2.59 9.35 17.69
C ILE A 103 1.39 10.13 17.16
N PRO A 104 1.16 11.38 17.63
CA PRO A 104 0.01 12.17 17.24
C PRO A 104 0.05 12.67 15.77
N TYR A 105 1.24 12.68 15.17
CA TYR A 105 1.45 13.15 13.80
C TYR A 105 1.69 11.99 12.89
N PHE A 106 1.15 11.53 11.98
CA PHE A 106 1.34 10.36 11.11
C PHE A 106 0.69 9.06 11.63
N GLN A 107 -0.30 9.21 12.50
CA GLN A 107 -0.99 8.03 13.03
C GLN A 107 -1.71 7.25 11.92
N GLU A 108 -2.30 7.94 10.94
CA GLU A 108 -2.96 7.30 9.80
C GLU A 108 -1.96 6.59 8.89
N GLU A 109 -0.84 7.24 8.55
CA GLU A 109 0.21 6.65 7.75
C GLU A 109 0.85 5.44 8.44
N LEU A 110 1.04 5.53 9.77
CA LEU A 110 1.53 4.39 10.57
C LEU A 110 0.53 3.23 10.54
N ASN A 111 -0.73 3.51 10.84
CA ASN A 111 -1.77 2.49 10.86
C ASN A 111 -1.88 1.80 9.49
N ASN A 112 -1.84 2.56 8.41
CA ASN A 112 -1.87 2.00 7.06
C ASN A 112 -0.63 1.15 6.77
N ALA A 113 0.57 1.58 7.18
CA ALA A 113 1.79 0.80 7.00
C ALA A 113 1.78 -0.51 7.80
N MET A 114 1.33 -0.46 9.06
CA MET A 114 1.21 -1.65 9.92
C MET A 114 0.15 -2.60 9.39
N ASN A 115 -1.04 -2.08 9.03
CA ASN A 115 -2.14 -2.86 8.48
C ASN A 115 -1.76 -3.52 7.14
N ALA A 116 -1.12 -2.78 6.23
CA ALA A 116 -0.63 -3.35 4.99
C ALA A 116 0.32 -4.53 5.22
N ALA A 117 1.23 -4.42 6.19
CA ALA A 117 2.14 -5.49 6.55
C ALA A 117 1.40 -6.71 7.15
N VAL A 118 0.45 -6.48 8.08
CA VAL A 118 -0.38 -7.55 8.66
C VAL A 118 -1.15 -8.29 7.57
N TYR A 119 -1.88 -7.56 6.73
CA TYR A 119 -2.70 -8.15 5.68
C TYR A 119 -1.87 -8.85 4.59
N ALA A 120 -0.71 -8.31 4.24
CA ALA A 120 0.20 -8.97 3.31
C ALA A 120 0.71 -10.32 3.87
N LEU A 121 1.05 -10.37 5.17
CA LEU A 121 1.46 -11.62 5.81
C LEU A 121 0.31 -12.63 5.94
N GLN A 122 -0.92 -12.18 6.16
CA GLN A 122 -2.11 -13.03 6.13
C GLN A 122 -2.32 -13.62 4.72
N ALA A 123 -2.20 -12.79 3.68
CA ALA A 123 -2.27 -13.25 2.30
C ALA A 123 -1.20 -14.32 1.97
N VAL A 124 0.04 -14.13 2.45
CA VAL A 124 1.11 -15.12 2.30
C VAL A 124 0.81 -16.42 3.05
N ARG A 125 0.30 -16.31 4.28
CA ARG A 125 0.07 -17.44 5.17
C ARG A 125 -1.10 -18.29 4.74
N GLU A 126 -2.19 -17.68 4.31
CA GLU A 126 -3.51 -18.30 4.13
C GLU A 126 -3.95 -18.35 2.66
N GLY A 127 -3.23 -17.65 1.76
CA GLY A 127 -3.67 -17.46 0.37
C GLY A 127 -4.93 -16.58 0.30
N ASP A 128 -5.14 -15.72 1.30
CA ASP A 128 -6.37 -14.93 1.46
C ASP A 128 -6.39 -13.73 0.53
N SER A 129 -7.28 -13.80 -0.46
CA SER A 129 -7.51 -12.74 -1.44
C SER A 129 -8.07 -11.46 -0.80
N ALA A 130 -8.92 -11.60 0.22
CA ALA A 130 -9.49 -10.44 0.91
C ALA A 130 -8.41 -9.71 1.73
N ALA A 131 -7.52 -10.44 2.40
CA ALA A 131 -6.37 -9.84 3.06
C ALA A 131 -5.46 -9.11 2.06
N ALA A 132 -5.21 -9.69 0.88
CA ALA A 132 -4.44 -9.01 -0.15
C ALA A 132 -5.09 -7.70 -0.62
N ALA A 133 -6.40 -7.69 -0.87
CA ALA A 133 -7.13 -6.48 -1.22
C ALA A 133 -7.04 -5.41 -0.11
N GLN A 134 -7.07 -5.82 1.16
CA GLN A 134 -6.89 -4.91 2.29
C GLN A 134 -5.49 -4.31 2.34
N ALA A 135 -4.43 -5.08 2.04
CA ALA A 135 -3.07 -4.56 1.98
C ALA A 135 -2.92 -3.50 0.88
N ILE A 136 -3.50 -3.74 -0.30
CA ILE A 136 -3.53 -2.80 -1.43
C ILE A 136 -4.32 -1.54 -1.04
N SER A 137 -5.49 -1.71 -0.42
CA SER A 137 -6.34 -0.59 0.03
C SER A 137 -5.59 0.30 1.02
N ALA A 138 -4.93 -0.28 2.01
CA ALA A 138 -4.14 0.46 3.00
C ALA A 138 -3.01 1.28 2.35
N CYS A 139 -2.37 0.75 1.30
CA CYS A 139 -1.39 1.50 0.52
C CYS A 139 -2.03 2.67 -0.22
N ARG A 140 -3.11 2.44 -0.97
CA ARG A 140 -3.84 3.48 -1.69
C ARG A 140 -4.35 4.59 -0.79
N ASP A 141 -4.78 4.27 0.43
CA ASP A 141 -5.30 5.24 1.39
C ASP A 141 -4.26 6.30 1.73
N VAL A 142 -2.98 5.96 1.82
CA VAL A 142 -1.91 6.95 2.04
C VAL A 142 -1.78 7.90 0.84
N TYR A 143 -1.82 7.39 -0.38
CA TYR A 143 -1.76 8.23 -1.60
C TYR A 143 -3.02 9.09 -1.74
N PHE A 144 -4.19 8.53 -1.42
CA PHE A 144 -5.45 9.25 -1.41
C PHE A 144 -5.45 10.39 -0.40
N GLN A 145 -4.95 10.18 0.82
CA GLN A 145 -4.82 11.23 1.83
C GLN A 145 -3.93 12.38 1.35
N LEU A 146 -2.82 12.09 0.68
CA LEU A 146 -1.98 13.12 0.07
C LEU A 146 -2.73 13.96 -0.96
N ALA A 147 -3.55 13.31 -1.80
CA ALA A 147 -4.37 13.98 -2.80
C ALA A 147 -5.49 14.82 -2.16
N VAL A 148 -6.15 14.29 -1.12
CA VAL A 148 -7.17 15.01 -0.33
C VAL A 148 -6.62 16.31 0.21
N GLU A 149 -5.44 16.28 0.82
CA GLU A 149 -4.83 17.48 1.38
C GLU A 149 -4.42 18.49 0.33
N ALA A 150 -3.84 18.02 -0.79
CA ALA A 150 -3.52 18.90 -1.92
C ALA A 150 -4.78 19.55 -2.50
N TRP A 151 -5.86 18.78 -2.62
CA TRP A 151 -7.16 19.28 -3.07
C TRP A 151 -7.74 20.31 -2.09
N GLN A 152 -7.74 20.01 -0.79
CA GLN A 152 -8.22 20.93 0.24
C GLN A 152 -7.47 22.27 0.24
N GLN A 153 -6.15 22.24 0.05
CA GLN A 153 -5.35 23.46 -0.04
C GLN A 153 -5.70 24.31 -1.26
N SER A 154 -6.07 23.69 -2.39
CA SER A 154 -6.47 24.41 -3.61
C SER A 154 -7.91 24.89 -3.58
N HIS A 155 -8.76 24.40 -2.66
CA HIS A 155 -10.18 24.69 -2.55
C HIS A 155 -10.57 25.35 -1.21
N ASP A 156 -9.66 26.07 -0.56
CA ASP A 156 -9.89 26.75 0.72
C ASP A 156 -10.53 25.81 1.79
N TYR A 157 -10.02 24.59 1.89
CA TYR A 157 -10.55 23.55 2.79
C TYR A 157 -12.01 23.17 2.51
N GLY A 158 -12.38 23.11 1.23
CA GLY A 158 -13.67 22.64 0.78
C GLY A 158 -14.04 21.24 1.29
N SER A 159 -15.34 20.96 1.25
CA SER A 159 -15.86 19.65 1.68
C SER A 159 -15.77 18.60 0.58
N LEU A 160 -15.23 17.42 0.92
CA LEU A 160 -15.20 16.22 0.06
C LEU A 160 -16.56 15.50 -0.04
N ALA A 161 -17.64 16.07 0.53
CA ALA A 161 -18.96 15.42 0.57
C ALA A 161 -19.63 15.28 -0.81
N THR A 162 -19.07 15.86 -1.85
CA THR A 162 -19.64 15.77 -3.20
C THR A 162 -18.94 14.72 -4.04
N ARG A 163 -19.71 14.06 -4.92
CA ARG A 163 -19.16 13.09 -5.87
C ARG A 163 -18.11 13.71 -6.80
N ASP A 164 -18.31 14.98 -7.17
CA ASP A 164 -17.40 15.69 -8.07
C ASP A 164 -16.05 15.97 -7.38
N ALA A 165 -16.07 16.39 -6.10
CA ALA A 165 -14.86 16.59 -5.32
C ALA A 165 -14.06 15.29 -5.15
N LEU A 166 -14.74 14.18 -4.86
CA LEU A 166 -14.08 12.87 -4.79
C LEU A 166 -13.48 12.45 -6.14
N ALA A 167 -14.22 12.64 -7.24
CA ALA A 167 -13.72 12.33 -8.57
C ALA A 167 -12.50 13.18 -8.94
N GLU A 168 -12.47 14.45 -8.50
CA GLU A 168 -11.32 15.31 -8.67
C GLU A 168 -10.10 14.82 -7.88
N VAL A 169 -10.27 14.42 -6.61
CA VAL A 169 -9.20 13.84 -5.78
C VAL A 169 -8.63 12.57 -6.43
N TYR A 170 -9.48 11.67 -6.90
CA TYR A 170 -9.03 10.47 -7.62
C TYR A 170 -8.30 10.79 -8.94
N SER A 171 -8.48 11.97 -9.50
CA SER A 171 -7.78 12.41 -10.70
C SER A 171 -6.37 12.93 -10.46
N TYR A 172 -5.97 13.13 -9.21
CA TYR A 172 -4.63 13.62 -8.88
C TYR A 172 -3.55 12.63 -9.36
N PRO A 173 -2.45 13.16 -9.91
CA PRO A 173 -1.38 12.31 -10.44
C PRO A 173 -0.89 11.27 -9.44
N VAL A 174 -0.72 11.66 -8.17
CA VAL A 174 -0.19 10.78 -7.12
C VAL A 174 -1.07 9.53 -6.90
N VAL A 175 -2.40 9.67 -7.00
CA VAL A 175 -3.33 8.53 -6.88
C VAL A 175 -3.34 7.68 -8.15
N ARG A 176 -3.38 8.34 -9.31
CA ARG A 176 -3.39 7.63 -10.60
C ARG A 176 -2.10 6.87 -10.85
N ASP A 177 -0.97 7.48 -10.53
CA ASP A 177 0.33 6.84 -10.70
C ASP A 177 0.46 5.60 -9.81
N GLU A 178 -0.16 5.60 -8.61
CA GLU A 178 -0.20 4.42 -7.75
C GLU A 178 -1.08 3.31 -8.37
N VAL A 179 -2.30 3.63 -8.80
CA VAL A 179 -3.19 2.65 -9.46
C VAL A 179 -2.55 2.07 -10.71
N ASP A 180 -1.95 2.90 -11.56
CA ASP A 180 -1.26 2.45 -12.78
C ASP A 180 -0.07 1.53 -12.46
N ARG A 181 0.64 1.80 -11.36
CA ARG A 181 1.74 0.97 -10.85
C ARG A 181 1.24 -0.40 -10.41
N GLU A 182 0.20 -0.45 -9.58
CA GLU A 182 -0.39 -1.71 -9.10
C GLU A 182 -0.91 -2.57 -10.26
N ILE A 183 -1.57 -1.97 -11.24
CA ILE A 183 -2.01 -2.66 -12.46
C ILE A 183 -0.80 -3.21 -13.23
N SER A 184 0.27 -2.44 -13.34
CA SER A 184 1.50 -2.87 -14.00
C SER A 184 2.16 -4.04 -13.27
N GLU A 185 2.23 -3.99 -11.95
CA GLU A 185 2.74 -5.08 -11.11
C GLU A 185 1.89 -6.33 -11.25
N ALA A 186 0.57 -6.22 -11.17
CA ALA A 186 -0.34 -7.35 -11.34
C ALA A 186 -0.16 -8.01 -12.71
N ARG A 187 0.01 -7.22 -13.80
CA ARG A 187 0.30 -7.75 -15.14
C ARG A 187 1.64 -8.47 -15.22
N VAL A 188 2.69 -7.92 -14.60
CA VAL A 188 4.01 -8.57 -14.54
C VAL A 188 3.91 -9.88 -13.78
N ILE A 189 3.26 -9.88 -12.61
CA ILE A 189 3.10 -11.05 -11.76
C ILE A 189 2.26 -12.12 -12.47
N SER A 190 1.16 -11.76 -13.13
CA SER A 190 0.33 -12.70 -13.89
C SER A 190 1.07 -13.37 -15.05
N GLY A 191 2.05 -12.68 -15.63
CA GLY A 191 2.90 -13.20 -16.69
C GLY A 191 3.92 -14.25 -16.22
N TRP A 192 4.14 -14.41 -14.92
CA TRP A 192 5.12 -15.38 -14.39
C TRP A 192 4.64 -16.82 -14.47
N GLY A 193 3.32 -17.05 -14.58
CA GLY A 193 2.72 -18.38 -14.57
C GLY A 193 3.14 -19.16 -13.34
N SER A 194 3.39 -20.46 -13.52
CA SER A 194 3.80 -21.33 -12.41
C SER A 194 5.27 -21.15 -11.97
N THR A 195 6.06 -20.23 -12.56
CA THR A 195 7.51 -20.12 -12.29
C THR A 195 7.91 -18.73 -11.81
N ILE A 196 7.86 -18.52 -10.50
CA ILE A 196 8.37 -17.29 -9.87
C ILE A 196 9.87 -17.48 -9.61
N SER A 197 10.72 -16.64 -10.22
CA SER A 197 12.15 -16.66 -9.96
C SER A 197 12.48 -15.82 -8.70
N PRO A 198 13.36 -16.30 -7.82
CA PRO A 198 13.80 -15.52 -6.66
C PRO A 198 14.37 -14.14 -7.04
N GLU A 199 15.04 -14.03 -8.20
CA GLU A 199 15.59 -12.77 -8.70
C GLU A 199 14.48 -11.77 -9.04
N TRP A 200 13.36 -12.23 -9.61
CA TRP A 200 12.21 -11.37 -9.89
C TRP A 200 11.51 -10.90 -8.63
N VAL A 201 11.36 -11.81 -7.65
CA VAL A 201 10.83 -11.45 -6.32
C VAL A 201 11.66 -10.35 -5.69
N GLU A 202 12.99 -10.51 -5.69
CA GLU A 202 13.90 -9.52 -5.13
C GLU A 202 13.90 -8.20 -5.92
N GLN A 203 13.73 -8.27 -7.24
CA GLN A 203 13.60 -7.07 -8.07
C GLN A 203 12.31 -6.30 -7.76
N LEU A 204 11.17 -6.98 -7.65
CA LEU A 204 9.91 -6.36 -7.26
C LEU A 204 10.00 -5.73 -5.89
N ARG A 205 10.55 -6.45 -4.92
CA ARG A 205 10.77 -5.94 -3.57
C ARG A 205 11.56 -4.64 -3.59
N ARG A 206 12.70 -4.61 -4.28
CA ARG A 206 13.53 -3.40 -4.39
C ARG A 206 12.82 -2.26 -5.08
N THR A 207 12.05 -2.54 -6.13
CA THR A 207 11.27 -1.52 -6.83
C THR A 207 10.18 -0.95 -5.91
N ALA A 208 9.41 -1.78 -5.24
CA ALA A 208 8.38 -1.35 -4.30
C ALA A 208 8.98 -0.53 -3.14
N HIS A 209 10.12 -0.91 -2.60
CA HIS A 209 10.82 -0.15 -1.56
C HIS A 209 11.27 1.24 -2.07
N ALA A 210 11.84 1.30 -3.27
CA ALA A 210 12.27 2.57 -3.87
C ALA A 210 11.09 3.51 -4.14
N ASP A 211 9.94 2.98 -4.56
CA ASP A 211 8.70 3.76 -4.69
C ASP A 211 8.22 4.29 -3.32
N GLY A 212 8.42 3.53 -2.25
CA GLY A 212 8.15 3.97 -0.88
C GLY A 212 9.04 5.12 -0.43
N GLU A 213 10.30 5.16 -0.82
CA GLU A 213 11.18 6.32 -0.56
C GLU A 213 10.70 7.58 -1.28
N ILE A 214 10.14 7.45 -2.48
CA ILE A 214 9.49 8.56 -3.19
C ILE A 214 8.27 9.04 -2.41
N LEU A 215 7.43 8.13 -1.93
CA LEU A 215 6.25 8.44 -1.10
C LEU A 215 6.65 9.22 0.16
N VAL A 216 7.69 8.79 0.87
CA VAL A 216 8.24 9.53 2.03
C VAL A 216 8.64 10.94 1.66
N GLY A 217 9.24 11.12 0.48
CA GLY A 217 9.59 12.44 -0.06
C GLY A 217 8.36 13.33 -0.25
N LEU A 218 7.27 12.79 -0.79
CA LEU A 218 6.00 13.49 -0.95
C LEU A 218 5.38 13.90 0.40
N ILE A 219 5.34 12.98 1.36
CA ILE A 219 4.81 13.25 2.70
C ILE A 219 5.64 14.34 3.41
N ARG A 220 6.97 14.32 3.30
CA ARG A 220 7.86 15.37 3.86
C ARG A 220 7.68 16.71 3.17
N GLY A 221 7.51 16.72 1.86
CA GLY A 221 7.24 17.94 1.08
C GLY A 221 5.98 18.65 1.56
N LYS A 222 4.92 17.89 1.85
CA LYS A 222 3.68 18.35 2.47
C LYS A 222 3.92 19.05 3.82
N LEU A 223 4.77 18.50 4.67
CA LEU A 223 5.07 19.07 5.99
C LEU A 223 5.80 20.42 5.89
N SER A 224 6.69 20.58 4.92
CA SER A 224 7.41 21.84 4.72
C SER A 224 6.48 22.98 4.30
N LEU A 225 5.40 22.67 3.57
CA LEU A 225 4.39 23.65 3.17
C LEU A 225 3.51 24.09 4.35
N ARG A 226 3.16 23.17 5.27
CA ARG A 226 2.39 23.52 6.47
C ARG A 226 3.15 24.43 7.43
N THR A 227 4.45 24.23 7.62
CA THR A 227 5.28 25.04 8.52
C THR A 227 5.50 26.46 7.99
N THR A 228 5.56 26.66 6.68
CA THR A 228 5.67 28.00 6.07
C THR A 228 4.37 28.81 6.15
N SER A 229 3.21 28.15 6.07
CA SER A 229 1.90 28.83 6.20
C SER A 229 1.59 29.26 7.63
N SER A 230 2.09 28.54 8.64
CA SER A 230 1.86 28.87 10.07
C SER A 230 2.65 30.10 10.55
N HIS A 231 3.62 30.57 9.80
CA HIS A 231 4.42 31.77 10.14
C HIS A 231 3.94 33.07 9.48
N GLN A 232 2.88 33.04 8.67
CA GLN A 232 2.32 34.22 8.04
C GLN A 232 1.09 34.81 8.74
N VAL A 233 0.69 34.26 9.91
CA VAL A 233 -0.38 34.82 10.74
C VAL A 233 0.23 35.37 12.03
N VAL A 234 0.83 36.56 11.93
CA VAL A 234 1.09 37.46 13.05
C VAL A 234 0.75 38.88 12.59
#